data_51e6b9adfc2806da2d4dd8bcb8e9167a
#
_entry.id   51e6b9adfc2806da2d4dd8bcb8e9167a
#
_cell.length_a   1.000
_cell.length_b   1.000
_cell.length_c   1.000
_cell.angle_alpha   90.00
_cell.angle_beta   90.00
_cell.angle_gamma   90.00
#
_symmetry.space_group_name_H-M   'P 1'
#
loop_
_entity.id
_entity.type
_entity.pdbx_description
1 polymer ?
#
loop_
_entity_poly.entity_id
_entity_poly.type
_entity_poly.pdbx_seq_one_letter_code
_entity_poly.pdbx_strand_id
1 'polypeptide(L)'
;MRLGFRLRAVTLATAALFAVVACGTPSGSSVSLASAQELRVRLTTEPASFDPGQTQWDYEAAIARQTFEALLRTTKDGKDVTGAAADSYTIDSTGTVYTFKLHQGAKWSDGQPVKAADFVYGFQRLLDPRLAAPYASFYYSIKNGATVNAMAPKATGIDAALQTLGLKAVDDNTFQITLEAPAGYFKWVASLWTSAPVRQDIVQKYGKDSSGNDKWGAVAAAAAQTVVGNGLFKISEDVPKDHVTLVPNTSYSGSQPKPTLTKITEYFIDDETVAYAKYKSGELDMVGVPLADTDAVRSSPELVTVPALTVFWVDINVTKAPFDNPKVRLAFSQAFDRDLFIKNIEKGRGLAATSLIPKGMRNYRPDLGTPQAFNAATAKQTLASAGVSASSLNGVKFIYNANSPSTKQVAEFLQAQFKTNLGVDVILDGTDSKTVSKRLKTGDYQFGALSGWGADYPDSQDWFDIFMTGSGNQFSHWSNSTYDNAVTAGDSGSDNAKRDAAYQTAEQTLVTEAPVMFLYQRTTWILVKPYVKGIITTPNDDQWLGDFFTYNIQIAQH
;
A
#
# COMPACT_ATOMS: atom_id res chain seq x y z
N MET A 1 -35.44 35.82 76.91
CA MET A 1 -35.09 35.17 78.19
C MET A 1 -33.73 34.52 78.02
N ARG A 2 -32.80 34.96 78.83
CA ARG A 2 -31.38 34.60 78.85
C ARG A 2 -31.19 33.15 79.23
N LEU A 3 -30.20 32.43 78.67
CA LEU A 3 -29.21 31.70 79.46
C LEU A 3 -28.01 31.34 78.58
N GLY A 4 -26.87 31.82 79.02
CA GLY A 4 -25.58 31.48 78.47
C GLY A 4 -25.01 30.23 79.14
N PHE A 5 -24.19 29.52 78.42
CA PHE A 5 -23.30 28.52 79.01
C PHE A 5 -21.91 28.67 78.38
N ARG A 6 -20.94 28.94 79.28
CA ARG A 6 -19.52 28.91 78.96
C ARG A 6 -19.04 27.48 78.89
N LEU A 7 -18.30 27.14 77.91
CA LEU A 7 -17.53 25.88 77.87
C LEU A 7 -16.04 26.17 77.64
N ARG A 8 -15.29 25.57 78.50
CA ARG A 8 -13.83 25.69 78.61
C ARG A 8 -13.12 25.02 77.45
N ALA A 9 -12.03 25.66 77.01
CA ALA A 9 -11.10 25.07 76.03
C ALA A 9 -10.31 23.90 76.67
N VAL A 10 -10.29 22.78 76.04
CA VAL A 10 -9.36 21.67 76.23
C VAL A 10 -8.54 21.53 74.97
N THR A 11 -7.27 21.89 75.08
CA THR A 11 -6.28 21.72 74.00
C THR A 11 -5.82 20.29 74.00
N LEU A 12 -6.24 19.51 72.93
CA LEU A 12 -5.58 18.25 72.62
C LEU A 12 -4.64 18.48 71.42
N ALA A 13 -3.35 18.31 71.73
CA ALA A 13 -2.31 18.25 70.67
C ALA A 13 -2.39 16.90 69.97
N THR A 14 -2.89 16.87 68.72
CA THR A 14 -2.79 15.74 67.85
C THR A 14 -1.62 15.92 66.90
N ALA A 15 -0.58 15.13 67.11
CA ALA A 15 0.54 14.97 66.14
C ALA A 15 0.05 14.37 64.85
N ALA A 16 0.00 15.15 63.77
CA ALA A 16 -0.28 14.67 62.42
C ALA A 16 1.01 14.05 61.84
N LEU A 17 1.05 12.72 61.75
CA LEU A 17 2.01 12.03 60.90
C LEU A 17 1.64 12.32 59.45
N PHE A 18 2.46 13.12 58.77
CA PHE A 18 2.42 13.21 57.31
C PHE A 18 3.05 11.92 56.74
N ALA A 19 2.23 10.97 56.32
CA ALA A 19 2.65 9.92 55.41
C ALA A 19 2.86 10.58 54.04
N VAL A 20 4.11 10.77 53.64
CA VAL A 20 4.49 11.09 52.25
C VAL A 20 4.19 9.87 51.43
N VAL A 21 3.01 9.86 50.79
CA VAL A 21 2.74 8.94 49.68
C VAL A 21 3.60 9.42 48.51
N ALA A 22 4.75 8.80 48.33
CA ALA A 22 5.52 8.92 47.10
C ALA A 22 4.64 8.37 45.99
N CYS A 23 4.05 9.26 45.18
CA CYS A 23 3.53 8.91 43.88
C CYS A 23 4.71 8.34 43.08
N GLY A 24 4.82 7.02 43.08
CA GLY A 24 5.67 6.30 42.13
C GLY A 24 5.15 6.61 40.75
N THR A 25 5.88 7.41 39.99
CA THR A 25 5.76 7.40 38.52
C THR A 25 5.80 5.94 38.10
N PRO A 26 4.90 5.48 37.21
CA PRO A 26 5.01 4.13 36.67
C PRO A 26 6.38 4.04 36.00
N SER A 27 7.29 3.30 36.62
CA SER A 27 8.55 2.90 36.01
C SER A 27 8.18 2.09 34.80
N GLY A 28 8.24 2.68 33.61
CA GLY A 28 8.24 1.93 32.38
C GLY A 28 9.35 0.88 32.53
N SER A 29 8.99 -0.40 32.61
CA SER A 29 9.96 -1.48 32.66
C SER A 29 10.83 -1.34 31.40
N SER A 30 12.09 -0.92 31.59
CA SER A 30 13.08 -0.90 30.52
C SER A 30 13.22 -2.34 30.01
N VAL A 31 12.87 -2.55 28.76
CA VAL A 31 13.04 -3.85 28.09
C VAL A 31 14.53 -4.14 28.09
N SER A 32 14.95 -5.24 28.71
CA SER A 32 16.33 -5.72 28.59
C SER A 32 16.54 -6.17 27.14
N LEU A 33 17.52 -5.56 26.47
CA LEU A 33 17.81 -5.87 25.07
C LEU A 33 18.70 -7.12 24.98
N ALA A 34 18.48 -7.91 23.93
CA ALA A 34 19.39 -9.00 23.56
C ALA A 34 20.75 -8.43 23.15
N SER A 35 21.81 -9.20 23.34
CA SER A 35 23.16 -8.83 22.88
C SER A 35 23.26 -8.76 21.35
N ALA A 36 22.55 -9.63 20.65
CA ALA A 36 22.39 -9.60 19.20
C ALA A 36 21.07 -8.90 18.84
N GLN A 37 21.16 -7.80 18.14
CA GLN A 37 20.01 -7.05 17.63
C GLN A 37 19.77 -7.41 16.16
N GLU A 38 19.42 -8.69 15.92
CA GLU A 38 19.22 -9.25 14.60
C GLU A 38 17.75 -9.57 14.36
N LEU A 39 17.21 -9.15 13.21
CA LEU A 39 15.86 -9.42 12.75
C LEU A 39 15.90 -10.31 11.52
N ARG A 40 15.12 -11.40 11.51
CA ARG A 40 15.03 -12.36 10.42
C ARG A 40 13.61 -12.42 9.92
N VAL A 41 13.40 -11.99 8.68
CA VAL A 41 12.08 -11.89 8.06
C VAL A 41 12.03 -12.59 6.71
N ARG A 42 10.84 -12.86 6.25
CA ARG A 42 10.59 -13.42 4.92
C ARG A 42 10.30 -12.30 3.92
N LEU A 43 10.88 -12.42 2.73
CA LEU A 43 10.32 -11.84 1.51
C LEU A 43 9.71 -12.95 0.66
N THR A 44 8.63 -12.62 -0.05
CA THR A 44 7.87 -13.61 -0.84
C THR A 44 8.72 -14.23 -1.94
N THR A 45 9.64 -13.45 -2.54
CA THR A 45 10.55 -13.94 -3.58
C THR A 45 11.78 -13.03 -3.68
N GLU A 46 12.78 -13.47 -4.46
CA GLU A 46 13.96 -12.69 -4.77
C GLU A 46 13.58 -11.45 -5.60
N PRO A 47 14.10 -10.24 -5.28
CA PRO A 47 13.86 -9.05 -6.08
C PRO A 47 14.49 -9.17 -7.48
N ALA A 48 13.90 -8.50 -8.46
CA ALA A 48 14.48 -8.42 -9.80
C ALA A 48 15.63 -7.37 -9.85
N SER A 49 15.57 -6.37 -8.97
CA SER A 49 16.56 -5.28 -8.92
C SER A 49 16.57 -4.64 -7.52
N PHE A 50 17.72 -4.07 -7.15
CA PHE A 50 17.87 -3.15 -6.01
C PHE A 50 17.83 -1.67 -6.44
N ASP A 51 17.67 -1.39 -7.73
CA ASP A 51 17.48 -0.04 -8.26
C ASP A 51 16.06 0.44 -7.94
N PRO A 52 15.84 1.47 -7.09
CA PRO A 52 14.50 1.94 -6.73
C PRO A 52 13.66 2.36 -7.94
N GLY A 53 14.29 2.77 -9.05
CA GLY A 53 13.60 3.13 -10.29
C GLY A 53 13.14 1.93 -11.13
N GLN A 54 13.59 0.72 -10.82
CA GLN A 54 13.21 -0.52 -11.54
C GLN A 54 12.36 -1.48 -10.70
N THR A 55 12.10 -1.15 -9.43
CA THR A 55 11.28 -1.94 -8.51
C THR A 55 9.80 -1.60 -8.64
N GLN A 56 8.93 -2.60 -8.45
CA GLN A 56 7.48 -2.41 -8.51
C GLN A 56 6.69 -3.24 -7.48
N TRP A 57 7.32 -4.27 -6.89
CA TRP A 57 6.62 -5.19 -5.99
C TRP A 57 6.92 -4.88 -4.53
N ASP A 58 6.02 -5.23 -3.62
CA ASP A 58 6.15 -4.96 -2.19
C ASP A 58 7.43 -5.52 -1.58
N TYR A 59 7.87 -6.72 -2.01
CA TYR A 59 9.11 -7.33 -1.54
C TYR A 59 10.36 -6.57 -2.01
N GLU A 60 10.30 -5.91 -3.16
CA GLU A 60 11.37 -5.00 -3.63
C GLU A 60 11.35 -3.69 -2.87
N ALA A 61 10.14 -3.14 -2.68
CA ALA A 61 9.94 -1.91 -1.93
C ALA A 61 10.40 -2.04 -0.46
N ALA A 62 10.23 -3.21 0.15
CA ALA A 62 10.70 -3.47 1.51
C ALA A 62 12.22 -3.24 1.65
N ILE A 63 13.03 -3.76 0.70
CA ILE A 63 14.48 -3.53 0.66
C ILE A 63 14.79 -2.06 0.32
N ALA A 64 14.09 -1.50 -0.68
CA ALA A 64 14.33 -0.12 -1.12
C ALA A 64 14.09 0.88 0.01
N ARG A 65 13.05 0.73 0.81
CA ARG A 65 12.76 1.58 1.99
C ARG A 65 13.85 1.54 3.07
N GLN A 66 14.61 0.46 3.17
CA GLN A 66 15.72 0.37 4.11
C GLN A 66 17.00 0.99 3.55
N THR A 67 17.24 0.81 2.25
CA THR A 67 18.52 1.18 1.61
C THR A 67 18.50 2.57 0.98
N PHE A 68 17.31 3.11 0.72
CA PHE A 68 17.11 4.46 0.21
C PHE A 68 16.12 5.24 1.08
N GLU A 69 16.22 6.54 1.05
CA GLU A 69 15.28 7.46 1.69
C GLU A 69 14.68 8.39 0.64
N ALA A 70 13.37 8.31 0.45
CA ALA A 70 12.62 9.17 -0.46
C ALA A 70 12.54 10.61 0.06
N LEU A 71 11.97 11.55 -0.72
CA LEU A 71 11.81 12.95 -0.29
C LEU A 71 10.98 13.06 1.01
N LEU A 72 9.86 12.34 1.06
CA LEU A 72 8.94 12.29 2.19
C LEU A 72 8.73 10.83 2.63
N ARG A 73 8.05 10.63 3.73
CA ARG A 73 7.60 9.32 4.23
C ARG A 73 6.22 9.45 4.86
N THR A 74 5.50 8.34 4.96
CA THR A 74 4.22 8.28 5.66
C THR A 74 4.40 8.59 7.16
N THR A 75 3.40 9.20 7.78
CA THR A 75 3.32 9.35 9.24
C THR A 75 3.00 8.00 9.91
N LYS A 76 3.29 7.88 11.21
CA LYS A 76 3.07 6.63 11.97
C LYS A 76 1.61 6.16 11.97
N ASP A 77 0.66 7.06 11.81
CA ASP A 77 -0.76 6.75 11.72
C ASP A 77 -1.25 6.51 10.27
N GLY A 78 -0.34 6.60 9.30
CA GLY A 78 -0.63 6.37 7.88
C GLY A 78 -1.54 7.41 7.21
N LYS A 79 -1.80 8.56 7.86
CA LYS A 79 -2.82 9.53 7.40
C LYS A 79 -2.27 10.73 6.66
N ASP A 80 -0.99 10.97 6.75
CA ASP A 80 -0.29 12.06 6.07
C ASP A 80 1.17 11.70 5.82
N VAL A 81 1.91 12.61 5.23
CA VAL A 81 3.35 12.49 5.02
C VAL A 81 4.12 13.43 5.93
N THR A 82 5.36 13.07 6.22
CA THR A 82 6.32 13.89 6.96
C THR A 82 7.65 13.88 6.24
N GLY A 83 8.57 14.74 6.67
CA GLY A 83 9.92 14.77 6.10
C GLY A 83 10.65 13.44 6.23
N ALA A 84 11.49 13.15 5.23
CA ALA A 84 12.44 12.05 5.18
C ALA A 84 13.80 12.58 4.71
N ALA A 85 14.22 12.37 3.46
CA ALA A 85 15.41 13.04 2.93
C ALA A 85 15.25 14.57 2.85
N ALA A 86 14.01 15.07 2.75
CA ALA A 86 13.70 16.49 2.96
C ALA A 86 13.16 16.71 4.39
N ASP A 87 13.68 17.71 5.10
CA ASP A 87 13.15 18.09 6.42
C ASP A 87 11.76 18.73 6.32
N SER A 88 11.48 19.40 5.20
CA SER A 88 10.20 20.08 4.95
C SER A 88 9.96 20.28 3.46
N TYR A 89 8.70 20.56 3.13
CA TYR A 89 8.30 21.01 1.80
C TYR A 89 7.27 22.14 1.88
N THR A 90 7.18 22.92 0.81
CA THR A 90 6.15 23.93 0.60
C THR A 90 5.53 23.77 -0.77
N ILE A 91 4.27 24.16 -0.88
CA ILE A 91 3.54 24.22 -2.14
C ILE A 91 3.23 25.70 -2.40
N ASP A 92 3.45 26.19 -3.61
CA ASP A 92 3.15 27.56 -3.96
C ASP A 92 1.63 27.84 -4.01
N SER A 93 1.24 29.10 -4.18
CA SER A 93 -0.17 29.49 -4.23
C SER A 93 -0.94 28.95 -5.44
N THR A 94 -0.25 28.51 -6.49
CA THR A 94 -0.86 27.86 -7.65
C THR A 94 -1.12 26.37 -7.44
N GLY A 95 -0.52 25.76 -6.41
CA GLY A 95 -0.59 24.33 -6.16
C GLY A 95 0.28 23.48 -7.09
N THR A 96 1.12 24.11 -7.92
CA THR A 96 1.89 23.42 -8.96
C THR A 96 3.37 23.33 -8.68
N VAL A 97 3.92 24.12 -7.74
CA VAL A 97 5.35 24.11 -7.45
C VAL A 97 5.60 23.60 -6.04
N TYR A 98 6.20 22.42 -5.95
CA TYR A 98 6.67 21.80 -4.71
C TYR A 98 8.13 22.14 -4.49
N THR A 99 8.48 22.72 -3.35
CA THR A 99 9.86 23.03 -2.98
C THR A 99 10.24 22.25 -1.73
N PHE A 100 11.21 21.35 -1.85
CA PHE A 100 11.72 20.48 -0.80
C PHE A 100 13.03 21.03 -0.23
N LYS A 101 13.13 21.14 1.08
CA LYS A 101 14.37 21.47 1.79
C LYS A 101 15.01 20.18 2.29
N LEU A 102 16.08 19.77 1.64
CA LEU A 102 16.80 18.54 1.96
C LEU A 102 17.50 18.66 3.32
N HIS A 103 17.61 17.53 4.02
CA HIS A 103 18.29 17.47 5.31
C HIS A 103 19.78 17.85 5.14
N GLN A 104 20.22 18.86 5.90
CA GLN A 104 21.59 19.32 5.83
C GLN A 104 22.57 18.27 6.37
N GLY A 105 23.59 17.97 5.60
CA GLY A 105 24.61 16.99 5.98
C GLY A 105 24.20 15.53 5.72
N ALA A 106 23.06 15.29 5.04
CA ALA A 106 22.70 13.95 4.57
C ALA A 106 23.80 13.33 3.72
N LYS A 107 24.07 12.04 3.93
CA LYS A 107 25.17 11.32 3.29
C LYS A 107 24.70 10.01 2.68
N TRP A 108 25.30 9.69 1.57
CA TRP A 108 25.28 8.36 0.97
C TRP A 108 26.05 7.35 1.83
N SER A 109 25.81 6.07 1.61
CA SER A 109 26.46 4.98 2.35
C SER A 109 28.00 4.90 2.14
N ASP A 110 28.52 5.56 1.11
CA ASP A 110 29.97 5.75 0.88
C ASP A 110 30.54 7.02 1.53
N GLY A 111 29.70 7.80 2.24
CA GLY A 111 30.09 9.02 2.96
C GLY A 111 30.03 10.31 2.14
N GLN A 112 29.73 10.24 0.83
CA GLN A 112 29.55 11.44 0.00
C GLN A 112 28.26 12.19 0.38
N PRO A 113 28.19 13.52 0.17
CA PRO A 113 26.97 14.28 0.48
C PRO A 113 25.83 13.95 -0.49
N VAL A 114 24.60 13.87 0.01
CA VAL A 114 23.38 13.82 -0.80
C VAL A 114 23.02 15.24 -1.23
N LYS A 115 22.74 15.44 -2.51
CA LYS A 115 22.45 16.76 -3.09
C LYS A 115 21.14 16.76 -3.86
N ALA A 116 20.56 17.95 -4.05
CA ALA A 116 19.36 18.14 -4.87
C ALA A 116 19.55 17.66 -6.33
N ALA A 117 20.76 17.73 -6.85
CA ALA A 117 21.10 17.20 -8.19
C ALA A 117 20.91 15.68 -8.29
N ASP A 118 21.10 14.92 -7.19
CA ASP A 118 20.89 13.47 -7.16
C ASP A 118 19.40 13.12 -7.29
N PHE A 119 18.52 13.95 -6.73
CA PHE A 119 17.07 13.83 -6.93
C PHE A 119 16.66 14.19 -8.36
N VAL A 120 17.21 15.28 -8.93
CA VAL A 120 16.96 15.62 -10.34
C VAL A 120 17.31 14.42 -11.23
N TYR A 121 18.47 13.82 -11.04
CA TYR A 121 18.89 12.67 -11.82
C TYR A 121 17.99 11.43 -11.59
N GLY A 122 17.62 11.13 -10.33
CA GLY A 122 16.72 10.03 -10.00
C GLY A 122 15.36 10.15 -10.70
N PHE A 123 14.73 11.32 -10.64
CA PHE A 123 13.46 11.59 -11.30
C PHE A 123 13.57 11.63 -12.84
N GLN A 124 14.68 12.15 -13.39
CA GLN A 124 14.95 12.05 -14.81
C GLN A 124 15.04 10.60 -15.27
N ARG A 125 15.71 9.73 -14.50
CA ARG A 125 15.77 8.29 -14.81
C ARG A 125 14.40 7.62 -14.80
N LEU A 126 13.53 7.93 -13.82
CA LEU A 126 12.17 7.39 -13.76
C LEU A 126 11.35 7.74 -15.01
N LEU A 127 11.55 8.93 -15.56
CA LEU A 127 10.82 9.43 -16.73
C LEU A 127 11.56 9.18 -18.06
N ASP A 128 12.77 8.61 -18.01
CA ASP A 128 13.53 8.24 -19.21
C ASP A 128 12.90 6.99 -19.85
N PRO A 129 12.38 7.08 -21.09
CA PRO A 129 11.77 5.94 -21.77
C PRO A 129 12.74 4.77 -21.99
N ARG A 130 14.06 5.02 -21.91
CA ARG A 130 15.09 3.98 -22.06
C ARG A 130 15.23 3.10 -20.81
N LEU A 131 14.84 3.60 -19.63
CA LEU A 131 14.82 2.82 -18.39
C LEU A 131 13.57 1.90 -18.34
N ALA A 132 12.46 2.33 -18.93
CA ALA A 132 11.16 1.66 -18.86
C ALA A 132 10.73 1.40 -17.40
N ALA A 133 10.88 2.42 -16.53
CA ALA A 133 10.57 2.33 -15.11
C ALA A 133 9.10 1.93 -14.90
N PRO A 134 8.80 0.88 -14.12
CA PRO A 134 7.42 0.42 -13.91
C PRO A 134 6.49 1.48 -13.31
N TYR A 135 7.05 2.35 -12.46
CA TYR A 135 6.33 3.41 -11.75
C TYR A 135 6.40 4.78 -12.43
N ALA A 136 6.87 4.87 -13.68
CA ALA A 136 6.96 6.14 -14.41
C ALA A 136 5.63 6.92 -14.44
N SER A 137 4.50 6.22 -14.57
CA SER A 137 3.17 6.83 -14.66
C SER A 137 2.77 7.65 -13.42
N PHE A 138 3.24 7.30 -12.23
CA PHE A 138 3.00 8.08 -11.01
C PHE A 138 3.60 9.49 -11.06
N TYR A 139 4.57 9.70 -11.94
CA TYR A 139 5.30 10.96 -12.12
C TYR A 139 4.85 11.75 -13.34
N TYR A 140 3.80 11.33 -14.05
CA TYR A 140 3.28 12.04 -15.23
C TYR A 140 2.69 13.40 -14.93
N SER A 141 2.32 13.67 -13.68
CA SER A 141 1.93 15.00 -13.23
C SER A 141 3.09 16.01 -13.22
N ILE A 142 4.34 15.58 -13.25
CA ILE A 142 5.50 16.46 -13.40
C ILE A 142 5.47 17.08 -14.79
N LYS A 143 5.72 18.39 -14.89
CA LYS A 143 5.74 19.13 -16.15
C LYS A 143 6.60 18.43 -17.20
N ASN A 144 6.03 18.18 -18.37
CA ASN A 144 6.57 17.38 -19.48
C ASN A 144 6.80 15.89 -19.18
N GLY A 145 6.45 15.38 -17.99
CA GLY A 145 6.74 14.00 -17.58
C GLY A 145 6.13 12.95 -18.52
N ALA A 146 4.82 13.02 -18.77
CA ALA A 146 4.13 12.12 -19.67
C ALA A 146 4.67 12.19 -21.10
N THR A 147 4.91 13.42 -21.59
CA THR A 147 5.41 13.68 -22.96
C THR A 147 6.79 13.07 -23.17
N VAL A 148 7.69 13.23 -22.21
CA VAL A 148 9.06 12.70 -22.29
C VAL A 148 9.04 11.17 -22.21
N ASN A 149 8.29 10.61 -21.26
CA ASN A 149 8.23 9.15 -21.10
C ASN A 149 7.54 8.44 -22.28
N ALA A 150 6.64 9.11 -23.01
CA ALA A 150 5.99 8.57 -24.20
C ALA A 150 6.90 8.54 -25.45
N MET A 151 8.11 9.11 -25.40
CA MET A 151 9.05 9.03 -26.52
C MET A 151 9.49 7.60 -26.77
N ALA A 152 9.70 7.25 -28.04
CA ALA A 152 10.26 5.91 -28.35
C ALA A 152 11.67 5.77 -27.73
N PRO A 153 12.03 4.63 -27.11
CA PRO A 153 13.34 4.48 -26.42
C PRO A 153 14.59 4.68 -27.30
N LYS A 154 14.42 4.65 -28.62
CA LYS A 154 15.49 4.92 -29.60
C LYS A 154 15.36 6.27 -30.30
N ALA A 155 14.45 7.14 -29.84
CA ALA A 155 14.27 8.47 -30.44
C ALA A 155 15.50 9.33 -30.20
N THR A 156 15.84 10.17 -31.16
CA THR A 156 16.83 11.24 -30.98
C THR A 156 16.25 12.34 -30.09
N GLY A 157 17.10 13.01 -29.29
CA GLY A 157 16.68 14.16 -28.49
C GLY A 157 16.13 13.81 -27.10
N ILE A 158 16.11 12.54 -26.66
CA ILE A 158 15.67 12.17 -25.31
C ILE A 158 16.43 12.95 -24.24
N ASP A 159 17.76 13.06 -24.34
CA ASP A 159 18.55 13.79 -23.35
C ASP A 159 18.16 15.28 -23.27
N ALA A 160 17.87 15.91 -24.40
CA ALA A 160 17.36 17.28 -24.42
C ALA A 160 15.93 17.37 -23.83
N ALA A 161 15.07 16.39 -24.11
CA ALA A 161 13.72 16.33 -23.56
C ALA A 161 13.74 16.14 -22.03
N LEU A 162 14.62 15.31 -21.48
CA LEU A 162 14.81 15.13 -20.04
C LEU A 162 15.18 16.44 -19.33
N GLN A 163 15.86 17.38 -19.99
CA GLN A 163 16.19 18.70 -19.43
C GLN A 163 14.97 19.65 -19.40
N THR A 164 13.87 19.31 -20.09
CA THR A 164 12.64 20.12 -20.08
C THR A 164 11.68 19.74 -18.94
N LEU A 165 11.98 18.66 -18.23
CA LEU A 165 11.17 18.23 -17.09
C LEU A 165 11.11 19.31 -16.03
N GLY A 166 9.97 19.42 -15.35
CA GLY A 166 9.75 20.35 -14.25
C GLY A 166 10.57 20.05 -13.00
N LEU A 167 11.88 19.78 -13.14
CA LEU A 167 12.81 19.37 -12.08
C LEU A 167 13.96 20.38 -11.97
N LYS A 168 14.24 20.86 -10.76
CA LYS A 168 15.29 21.84 -10.55
C LYS A 168 16.03 21.67 -9.22
N ALA A 169 17.34 21.52 -9.25
CA ALA A 169 18.19 21.80 -8.12
C ALA A 169 18.39 23.32 -8.03
N VAL A 170 17.75 23.95 -7.04
CA VAL A 170 17.88 25.42 -6.83
C VAL A 170 19.23 25.74 -6.22
N ASP A 171 19.65 24.93 -5.27
CA ASP A 171 20.96 24.85 -4.65
C ASP A 171 21.21 23.39 -4.21
N ASP A 172 22.34 23.11 -3.56
CA ASP A 172 22.70 21.74 -3.13
C ASP A 172 21.65 21.10 -2.19
N ASN A 173 20.88 21.90 -1.42
CA ASN A 173 19.93 21.44 -0.42
C ASN A 173 18.47 21.81 -0.74
N THR A 174 18.19 22.37 -1.92
CA THR A 174 16.84 22.76 -2.31
C THR A 174 16.47 22.15 -3.66
N PHE A 175 15.55 21.19 -3.62
CA PHE A 175 14.98 20.54 -4.80
C PHE A 175 13.58 21.08 -5.08
N GLN A 176 13.27 21.37 -6.32
CA GLN A 176 11.99 21.88 -6.74
C GLN A 176 11.39 21.03 -7.85
N ILE A 177 10.09 20.73 -7.72
CA ILE A 177 9.30 20.03 -8.72
C ILE A 177 8.17 20.95 -9.18
N THR A 178 8.02 21.13 -10.49
CA THR A 178 6.91 21.84 -11.11
C THR A 178 5.99 20.83 -11.78
N LEU A 179 4.70 20.86 -11.46
CA LEU A 179 3.65 20.01 -12.02
C LEU A 179 2.95 20.68 -13.20
N GLU A 180 2.30 19.90 -14.08
CA GLU A 180 1.45 20.40 -15.15
C GLU A 180 0.18 21.10 -14.62
N ALA A 181 -0.38 20.58 -13.54
CA ALA A 181 -1.57 21.09 -12.87
C ALA A 181 -1.46 20.89 -11.37
N PRO A 182 -2.27 21.57 -10.52
CA PRO A 182 -2.32 21.30 -9.10
C PRO A 182 -2.67 19.82 -8.83
N ALA A 183 -1.91 19.17 -7.93
CA ALA A 183 -2.10 17.77 -7.57
C ALA A 183 -1.83 17.57 -6.08
N GLY A 184 -2.88 17.68 -5.25
CA GLY A 184 -2.76 17.57 -3.79
C GLY A 184 -2.30 16.21 -3.29
N TYR A 185 -2.39 15.19 -4.12
CA TYR A 185 -1.89 13.84 -3.85
C TYR A 185 -0.37 13.71 -4.07
N PHE A 186 0.27 14.62 -4.81
CA PHE A 186 1.68 14.49 -5.20
C PHE A 186 2.65 14.37 -4.01
N LYS A 187 2.27 14.88 -2.84
CA LYS A 187 3.03 14.64 -1.61
C LYS A 187 3.17 13.15 -1.27
N TRP A 188 2.17 12.33 -1.60
CA TRP A 188 2.22 10.88 -1.43
C TRP A 188 3.13 10.23 -2.45
N VAL A 189 3.07 10.67 -3.72
CA VAL A 189 4.01 10.23 -4.76
C VAL A 189 5.45 10.53 -4.33
N ALA A 190 5.70 11.71 -3.74
CA ALA A 190 7.01 12.08 -3.19
C ALA A 190 7.46 11.23 -1.98
N SER A 191 6.57 10.41 -1.40
CA SER A 191 6.89 9.47 -0.32
C SER A 191 7.10 8.02 -0.78
N LEU A 192 6.87 7.71 -2.05
CA LEU A 192 7.17 6.41 -2.62
C LEU A 192 8.68 6.15 -2.61
N TRP A 193 9.09 4.92 -2.45
CA TRP A 193 10.51 4.50 -2.50
C TRP A 193 11.18 4.87 -3.82
N THR A 194 10.42 4.92 -4.90
CA THR A 194 10.89 5.33 -6.23
C THR A 194 11.22 6.83 -6.31
N SER A 195 10.75 7.66 -5.37
CA SER A 195 11.13 9.08 -5.23
C SER A 195 12.48 9.28 -4.54
N ALA A 196 13.26 8.23 -4.35
CA ALA A 196 14.60 8.30 -3.81
C ALA A 196 15.60 8.94 -4.79
N PRO A 197 16.68 9.56 -4.28
CA PRO A 197 17.76 10.06 -5.13
C PRO A 197 18.59 8.90 -5.69
N VAL A 198 19.27 9.15 -6.80
CA VAL A 198 20.20 8.19 -7.44
C VAL A 198 21.50 8.89 -7.81
N ARG A 199 22.61 8.22 -7.57
CA ARG A 199 23.96 8.72 -7.87
C ARG A 199 24.34 8.48 -9.34
N GLN A 200 24.39 9.54 -10.12
CA GLN A 200 24.77 9.46 -11.54
C GLN A 200 26.15 8.84 -11.77
N ASP A 201 27.15 9.24 -10.98
CA ASP A 201 28.50 8.72 -11.09
C ASP A 201 28.60 7.23 -10.78
N ILE A 202 27.77 6.72 -9.84
CA ILE A 202 27.70 5.29 -9.51
C ILE A 202 27.06 4.51 -10.66
N VAL A 203 25.92 4.97 -11.19
CA VAL A 203 25.25 4.34 -12.35
C VAL A 203 26.22 4.26 -13.53
N GLN A 204 26.92 5.36 -13.83
CA GLN A 204 27.88 5.40 -14.92
C GLN A 204 29.11 4.52 -14.68
N LYS A 205 29.62 4.48 -13.44
CA LYS A 205 30.80 3.67 -13.04
C LYS A 205 30.60 2.19 -13.31
N TYR A 206 29.42 1.65 -12.96
CA TYR A 206 29.13 0.23 -13.15
C TYR A 206 28.60 -0.09 -14.55
N GLY A 207 28.08 0.91 -15.26
CA GLY A 207 27.66 0.79 -16.66
C GLY A 207 26.48 -0.17 -16.84
N LYS A 208 26.39 -0.72 -18.05
CA LYS A 208 25.31 -1.61 -18.46
C LYS A 208 25.82 -3.02 -18.75
N ASP A 209 24.95 -4.01 -18.58
CA ASP A 209 25.19 -5.40 -19.01
C ASP A 209 25.04 -5.54 -20.54
N SER A 210 25.24 -6.75 -21.06
CA SER A 210 25.12 -7.06 -22.49
C SER A 210 23.70 -6.87 -23.03
N SER A 211 22.70 -6.84 -22.15
CA SER A 211 21.28 -6.61 -22.46
C SER A 211 20.87 -5.15 -22.36
N GLY A 212 21.76 -4.28 -21.88
CA GLY A 212 21.52 -2.86 -21.71
C GLY A 212 20.95 -2.46 -20.35
N ASN A 213 20.85 -3.37 -19.38
CA ASN A 213 20.39 -3.07 -18.02
C ASN A 213 21.50 -2.46 -17.18
N ASP A 214 21.14 -1.57 -16.25
CA ASP A 214 22.09 -0.96 -15.33
C ASP A 214 22.64 -2.02 -14.34
N LYS A 215 23.97 -2.10 -14.23
CA LYS A 215 24.62 -3.10 -13.35
C LYS A 215 24.65 -2.68 -11.88
N TRP A 216 24.52 -1.40 -11.57
CA TRP A 216 24.67 -0.91 -10.21
C TRP A 216 23.58 -1.43 -9.25
N GLY A 217 22.36 -1.66 -9.72
CA GLY A 217 21.24 -2.21 -8.96
C GLY A 217 21.00 -3.70 -9.18
N ALA A 218 21.92 -4.41 -9.84
CA ALA A 218 21.73 -5.83 -10.15
C ALA A 218 21.77 -6.68 -8.89
N VAL A 219 20.84 -7.64 -8.80
CA VAL A 219 20.82 -8.70 -7.78
C VAL A 219 21.98 -9.65 -8.08
N ALA A 220 23.01 -9.60 -7.25
CA ALA A 220 24.24 -10.39 -7.38
C ALA A 220 25.09 -10.26 -6.12
N ALA A 221 25.98 -11.20 -5.89
CA ALA A 221 26.91 -11.16 -4.74
C ALA A 221 27.74 -9.86 -4.64
N ALA A 222 27.81 -9.06 -5.72
CA ALA A 222 28.44 -7.75 -5.74
C ALA A 222 27.55 -6.59 -5.28
N ALA A 223 26.25 -6.84 -4.94
CA ALA A 223 25.32 -5.77 -4.58
C ALA A 223 25.80 -4.93 -3.38
N ALA A 224 26.47 -5.55 -2.41
CA ALA A 224 27.08 -4.85 -1.28
C ALA A 224 28.09 -3.76 -1.69
N GLN A 225 28.71 -3.86 -2.87
CA GLN A 225 29.69 -2.92 -3.40
C GLN A 225 29.11 -1.97 -4.45
N THR A 226 28.04 -2.36 -5.11
CA THR A 226 27.48 -1.62 -6.25
C THR A 226 26.32 -0.72 -5.84
N VAL A 227 25.49 -1.15 -4.87
CA VAL A 227 24.34 -0.39 -4.39
C VAL A 227 24.80 0.64 -3.35
N VAL A 228 24.78 1.92 -3.74
CA VAL A 228 25.07 3.05 -2.85
C VAL A 228 23.77 3.78 -2.59
N GLY A 229 23.23 3.60 -1.40
CA GLY A 229 21.96 4.20 -0.96
C GLY A 229 22.16 5.32 0.06
N ASN A 230 21.12 6.11 0.29
CA ASN A 230 21.06 7.16 1.30
C ASN A 230 20.22 6.76 2.51
N GLY A 231 19.75 5.50 2.58
CA GLY A 231 18.86 4.99 3.61
C GLY A 231 19.54 4.66 4.93
N LEU A 232 18.70 4.23 5.88
CA LEU A 232 19.09 3.90 7.24
C LEU A 232 19.99 2.66 7.33
N PHE A 233 19.82 1.74 6.38
CA PHE A 233 20.60 0.52 6.23
C PHE A 233 21.28 0.51 4.86
N LYS A 234 22.22 -0.40 4.70
CA LYS A 234 22.89 -0.71 3.44
C LYS A 234 22.98 -2.22 3.26
N ILE A 235 23.01 -2.69 2.03
CA ILE A 235 23.28 -4.10 1.73
C ILE A 235 24.72 -4.42 2.16
N SER A 236 24.87 -5.46 2.97
CA SER A 236 26.19 -6.00 3.34
C SER A 236 26.49 -7.32 2.63
N GLU A 237 25.45 -8.05 2.25
CA GLU A 237 25.55 -9.34 1.57
C GLU A 237 24.29 -9.57 0.73
N ASP A 238 24.46 -10.15 -0.44
CA ASP A 238 23.38 -10.68 -1.27
C ASP A 238 23.78 -12.09 -1.71
N VAL A 239 22.99 -13.07 -1.29
CA VAL A 239 23.13 -14.47 -1.68
C VAL A 239 21.96 -14.81 -2.59
N PRO A 240 22.16 -14.81 -3.91
CA PRO A 240 21.10 -15.04 -4.88
C PRO A 240 20.30 -16.30 -4.57
N LYS A 241 18.97 -16.20 -4.64
CA LYS A 241 17.98 -17.25 -4.35
C LYS A 241 17.91 -17.69 -2.89
N ASP A 242 18.59 -17.02 -1.97
CA ASP A 242 18.55 -17.35 -0.56
C ASP A 242 18.14 -16.16 0.30
N HIS A 243 18.96 -15.10 0.35
CA HIS A 243 18.66 -13.93 1.18
C HIS A 243 19.47 -12.69 0.82
N VAL A 244 19.02 -11.54 1.31
CA VAL A 244 19.81 -10.31 1.41
C VAL A 244 19.99 -9.93 2.87
N THR A 245 21.21 -9.50 3.24
CA THR A 245 21.53 -9.00 4.58
C THR A 245 21.75 -7.49 4.56
N LEU A 246 21.05 -6.80 5.44
CA LEU A 246 21.14 -5.37 5.63
C LEU A 246 21.81 -5.06 6.99
N VAL A 247 22.71 -4.08 6.99
CA VAL A 247 23.36 -3.57 8.21
C VAL A 247 23.19 -2.05 8.30
N PRO A 248 23.23 -1.44 9.51
CA PRO A 248 23.15 0.00 9.65
C PRO A 248 24.13 0.74 8.75
N ASN A 249 23.62 1.73 8.06
CA ASN A 249 24.46 2.67 7.30
C ASN A 249 25.16 3.63 8.29
N THR A 250 26.43 3.37 8.59
CA THR A 250 27.20 4.18 9.56
C THR A 250 27.43 5.63 9.11
N SER A 251 27.30 5.89 7.80
CA SER A 251 27.35 7.23 7.21
C SER A 251 26.01 7.97 7.28
N TYR A 252 24.91 7.27 7.62
CA TYR A 252 23.58 7.88 7.66
C TYR A 252 23.55 9.04 8.64
N SER A 253 23.14 10.18 8.15
CA SER A 253 22.98 11.43 8.91
C SER A 253 21.68 12.15 8.51
N GLY A 254 20.63 11.38 8.14
CA GLY A 254 19.30 11.89 7.82
C GLY A 254 18.45 12.17 9.07
N SER A 255 17.18 12.44 8.87
CA SER A 255 16.24 12.88 9.91
C SER A 255 15.76 11.76 10.83
N GLN A 256 15.93 10.49 10.48
CA GLN A 256 15.45 9.37 11.29
C GLN A 256 16.40 9.03 12.44
N PRO A 257 15.88 8.53 13.58
CA PRO A 257 16.72 8.02 14.65
C PRO A 257 17.62 6.86 14.17
N LYS A 258 18.78 6.71 14.78
CA LYS A 258 19.65 5.56 14.52
C LYS A 258 18.93 4.27 14.93
N PRO A 259 19.01 3.20 14.12
CA PRO A 259 18.38 1.94 14.44
C PRO A 259 19.09 1.24 15.60
N THR A 260 18.33 0.50 16.40
CA THR A 260 18.90 -0.42 17.40
C THR A 260 19.34 -1.72 16.74
N LEU A 261 18.63 -2.17 15.70
CA LEU A 261 19.00 -3.36 14.94
C LEU A 261 20.39 -3.23 14.34
N THR A 262 21.20 -4.27 14.48
CA THR A 262 22.55 -4.36 13.89
C THR A 262 22.57 -5.18 12.62
N LYS A 263 21.52 -5.97 12.38
CA LYS A 263 21.37 -6.79 11.18
C LYS A 263 19.90 -7.07 10.89
N ILE A 264 19.52 -7.04 9.62
CA ILE A 264 18.25 -7.57 9.11
C ILE A 264 18.63 -8.59 8.03
N THR A 265 18.08 -9.81 8.13
CA THR A 265 18.20 -10.82 7.09
C THR A 265 16.82 -11.08 6.49
N GLU A 266 16.67 -10.79 5.21
CA GLU A 266 15.45 -10.95 4.46
C GLU A 266 15.58 -12.17 3.56
N TYR A 267 14.93 -13.29 3.96
CA TYR A 267 15.00 -14.57 3.26
C TYR A 267 13.98 -14.63 2.12
N PHE A 268 14.39 -15.08 0.94
CA PHE A 268 13.54 -15.30 -0.21
C PHE A 268 12.86 -16.66 -0.13
N ILE A 269 11.59 -16.71 0.27
CA ILE A 269 10.85 -17.95 0.49
C ILE A 269 9.49 -17.85 -0.18
N ASP A 270 9.33 -18.48 -1.34
CA ASP A 270 8.08 -18.46 -2.12
C ASP A 270 6.94 -19.21 -1.42
N ASP A 271 7.23 -20.38 -0.84
CA ASP A 271 6.23 -21.24 -0.19
C ASP A 271 5.93 -20.75 1.23
N GLU A 272 4.68 -20.32 1.46
CA GLU A 272 4.24 -19.84 2.77
C GLU A 272 4.26 -20.93 3.86
N THR A 273 4.09 -22.20 3.48
CA THR A 273 4.13 -23.33 4.43
C THR A 273 5.54 -23.57 4.91
N VAL A 274 6.53 -23.46 4.01
CA VAL A 274 7.96 -23.53 4.35
C VAL A 274 8.34 -22.37 5.26
N ALA A 275 7.92 -21.13 4.93
CA ALA A 275 8.17 -19.97 5.78
C ALA A 275 7.54 -20.13 7.17
N TYR A 276 6.31 -20.64 7.23
CA TYR A 276 5.63 -20.91 8.51
C TYR A 276 6.35 -21.98 9.34
N ALA A 277 6.87 -23.03 8.70
CA ALA A 277 7.69 -24.05 9.39
C ALA A 277 8.98 -23.42 9.96
N LYS A 278 9.67 -22.56 9.21
CA LYS A 278 10.86 -21.83 9.66
C LYS A 278 10.57 -20.88 10.83
N TYR A 279 9.42 -20.24 10.87
CA TYR A 279 8.99 -19.47 12.04
C TYR A 279 8.80 -20.36 13.27
N LYS A 280 8.17 -21.54 13.12
CA LYS A 280 7.97 -22.49 14.22
C LYS A 280 9.29 -23.03 14.76
N SER A 281 10.28 -23.24 13.90
CA SER A 281 11.64 -23.67 14.32
C SER A 281 12.51 -22.55 14.90
N GLY A 282 12.04 -21.28 14.84
CA GLY A 282 12.80 -20.13 15.33
C GLY A 282 13.83 -19.58 14.35
N GLU A 283 13.75 -19.96 13.07
CA GLU A 283 14.61 -19.42 12.01
C GLU A 283 14.11 -18.06 11.47
N LEU A 284 12.82 -17.77 11.64
CA LEU A 284 12.22 -16.47 11.32
C LEU A 284 11.60 -15.84 12.57
N ASP A 285 11.62 -14.51 12.64
CA ASP A 285 11.08 -13.72 13.75
C ASP A 285 9.66 -13.20 13.47
N MET A 286 9.29 -13.13 12.20
CA MET A 286 7.96 -12.79 11.71
C MET A 286 7.59 -13.64 10.51
N VAL A 287 6.29 -13.98 10.37
CA VAL A 287 5.78 -14.72 9.21
C VAL A 287 4.30 -14.49 8.98
N GLY A 288 3.90 -14.39 7.71
CA GLY A 288 2.49 -14.46 7.31
C GLY A 288 1.89 -15.83 7.67
N VAL A 289 0.64 -15.85 8.11
CA VAL A 289 -0.09 -17.08 8.46
C VAL A 289 -0.70 -17.68 7.20
N PRO A 290 -0.41 -18.94 6.85
CA PRO A 290 -1.11 -19.64 5.77
C PRO A 290 -2.61 -19.71 6.04
N LEU A 291 -3.45 -19.61 5.00
CA LEU A 291 -4.91 -19.62 5.18
C LEU A 291 -5.41 -20.89 5.89
N ALA A 292 -4.77 -22.02 5.61
CA ALA A 292 -5.10 -23.31 6.23
C ALA A 292 -4.88 -23.33 7.76
N ASP A 293 -3.91 -22.58 8.25
CA ASP A 293 -3.51 -22.52 9.66
C ASP A 293 -4.22 -21.43 10.47
N THR A 294 -5.12 -20.65 9.84
CA THR A 294 -5.83 -19.52 10.47
C THR A 294 -6.45 -19.88 11.82
N ASP A 295 -7.17 -21.00 11.89
CA ASP A 295 -7.90 -21.39 13.11
C ASP A 295 -6.96 -21.78 14.25
N ALA A 296 -5.79 -22.37 13.91
CA ALA A 296 -4.79 -22.80 14.89
C ALA A 296 -4.11 -21.62 15.61
N VAL A 297 -4.04 -20.45 14.97
CA VAL A 297 -3.33 -19.28 15.51
C VAL A 297 -4.25 -18.16 15.98
N ARG A 298 -5.57 -18.28 15.81
CA ARG A 298 -6.55 -17.23 16.10
C ARG A 298 -6.46 -16.66 17.51
N SER A 299 -6.12 -17.48 18.49
CA SER A 299 -5.93 -17.08 19.90
C SER A 299 -4.46 -16.94 20.31
N SER A 300 -3.54 -17.00 19.37
CA SER A 300 -2.12 -16.86 19.68
C SER A 300 -1.80 -15.44 20.12
N PRO A 301 -1.06 -15.25 21.23
CA PRO A 301 -0.57 -13.94 21.63
C PRO A 301 0.50 -13.37 20.68
N GLU A 302 1.05 -14.20 19.79
CA GLU A 302 1.99 -13.80 18.75
C GLU A 302 1.30 -13.23 17.51
N LEU A 303 -0.04 -13.41 17.39
CA LEU A 303 -0.77 -12.95 16.22
C LEU A 303 -1.00 -11.44 16.23
N VAL A 304 -0.55 -10.79 15.18
CA VAL A 304 -0.86 -9.39 14.85
C VAL A 304 -1.72 -9.36 13.59
N THR A 305 -2.84 -8.64 13.65
CA THR A 305 -3.74 -8.48 12.49
C THR A 305 -3.83 -7.01 12.12
N VAL A 306 -3.65 -6.70 10.84
CA VAL A 306 -3.71 -5.33 10.30
C VAL A 306 -4.69 -5.31 9.13
N PRO A 307 -5.70 -4.41 9.13
CA PRO A 307 -6.51 -4.17 7.93
C PRO A 307 -5.61 -3.58 6.83
N ALA A 308 -5.37 -4.35 5.76
CA ALA A 308 -4.60 -3.87 4.63
C ALA A 308 -5.43 -2.90 3.78
N LEU A 309 -4.79 -1.94 3.13
CA LEU A 309 -5.45 -1.09 2.14
C LEU A 309 -5.58 -1.85 0.81
N THR A 310 -6.29 -2.98 0.83
CA THR A 310 -6.52 -3.82 -0.34
C THR A 310 -7.99 -4.24 -0.38
N VAL A 311 -8.69 -3.92 -1.47
CA VAL A 311 -10.09 -4.31 -1.70
C VAL A 311 -10.18 -5.19 -2.94
N PHE A 312 -10.95 -6.26 -2.83
CA PHE A 312 -11.24 -7.18 -3.93
C PHE A 312 -12.67 -7.03 -4.43
N TRP A 313 -12.85 -7.26 -5.72
CA TRP A 313 -14.15 -7.23 -6.39
C TRP A 313 -14.25 -8.25 -7.52
N VAL A 314 -15.47 -8.47 -7.99
CA VAL A 314 -15.76 -9.19 -9.24
C VAL A 314 -15.99 -8.17 -10.35
N ASP A 315 -15.32 -8.34 -11.47
CA ASP A 315 -15.52 -7.51 -12.66
C ASP A 315 -16.84 -7.86 -13.36
N ILE A 316 -17.57 -6.83 -13.80
CA ILE A 316 -18.83 -6.98 -14.54
C ILE A 316 -18.70 -6.20 -15.84
N ASN A 317 -18.82 -6.87 -16.97
CA ASN A 317 -18.77 -6.21 -18.26
C ASN A 317 -20.09 -5.48 -18.54
N VAL A 318 -20.11 -4.17 -18.37
CA VAL A 318 -21.33 -3.34 -18.51
C VAL A 318 -21.79 -3.21 -19.97
N THR A 319 -21.01 -3.68 -20.95
CA THR A 319 -21.36 -3.65 -22.37
C THR A 319 -22.07 -4.95 -22.84
N LYS A 320 -22.20 -5.93 -21.97
CA LYS A 320 -22.76 -7.25 -22.27
C LYS A 320 -24.07 -7.48 -21.57
N ALA A 321 -25.12 -7.79 -22.31
CA ALA A 321 -26.39 -8.23 -21.73
C ALA A 321 -26.17 -9.49 -20.87
N PRO A 322 -26.88 -9.61 -19.74
CA PRO A 322 -27.87 -8.69 -19.17
C PRO A 322 -27.25 -7.62 -18.26
N PHE A 323 -25.92 -7.55 -18.17
CA PHE A 323 -25.19 -6.64 -17.27
C PHE A 323 -25.02 -5.21 -17.84
N ASP A 324 -25.55 -4.94 -19.02
CA ASP A 324 -25.76 -3.58 -19.54
C ASP A 324 -26.78 -2.79 -18.71
N ASN A 325 -27.65 -3.48 -17.98
CA ASN A 325 -28.59 -2.87 -17.04
C ASN A 325 -27.99 -2.73 -15.62
N PRO A 326 -27.80 -1.50 -15.08
CA PRO A 326 -27.19 -1.28 -13.76
C PRO A 326 -28.01 -1.93 -12.62
N LYS A 327 -29.33 -2.04 -12.75
CA LYS A 327 -30.15 -2.70 -11.72
C LYS A 327 -29.90 -4.22 -11.67
N VAL A 328 -29.58 -4.85 -12.81
CA VAL A 328 -29.17 -6.27 -12.80
C VAL A 328 -27.84 -6.42 -12.06
N ARG A 329 -26.86 -5.57 -12.35
CA ARG A 329 -25.55 -5.58 -11.66
C ARG A 329 -25.73 -5.39 -10.15
N LEU A 330 -26.54 -4.41 -9.78
CA LEU A 330 -26.83 -4.11 -8.37
C LEU A 330 -27.53 -5.29 -7.66
N ALA A 331 -28.49 -5.95 -8.33
CA ALA A 331 -29.18 -7.12 -7.78
C ALA A 331 -28.22 -8.28 -7.49
N PHE A 332 -27.24 -8.53 -8.38
CA PHE A 332 -26.19 -9.52 -8.14
C PHE A 332 -25.33 -9.16 -6.93
N SER A 333 -24.95 -7.89 -6.78
CA SER A 333 -24.18 -7.43 -5.61
C SER A 333 -24.97 -7.56 -4.31
N GLN A 334 -26.26 -7.19 -4.31
CA GLN A 334 -27.16 -7.31 -3.16
C GLN A 334 -27.48 -8.76 -2.79
N ALA A 335 -27.31 -9.71 -3.72
CA ALA A 335 -27.51 -11.13 -3.47
C ALA A 335 -26.29 -11.83 -2.83
N PHE A 336 -25.17 -11.17 -2.71
CA PHE A 336 -23.94 -11.74 -2.19
C PHE A 336 -23.74 -11.44 -0.71
N ASP A 337 -23.77 -12.48 0.13
CA ASP A 337 -23.51 -12.42 1.57
C ASP A 337 -21.98 -12.41 1.82
N ARG A 338 -21.46 -11.21 2.05
CA ARG A 338 -20.03 -10.94 2.27
C ARG A 338 -19.53 -11.52 3.60
N ASP A 339 -20.34 -11.47 4.64
CA ASP A 339 -19.97 -11.99 5.95
C ASP A 339 -19.85 -13.51 5.92
N LEU A 340 -20.79 -14.18 5.22
CA LEU A 340 -20.75 -15.62 5.01
C LEU A 340 -19.54 -16.01 4.15
N PHE A 341 -19.20 -15.21 3.14
CA PHE A 341 -18.00 -15.39 2.31
C PHE A 341 -16.72 -15.30 3.15
N ILE A 342 -16.57 -14.22 3.91
CA ILE A 342 -15.41 -14.01 4.78
C ILE A 342 -15.28 -15.15 5.79
N LYS A 343 -16.39 -15.59 6.37
CA LYS A 343 -16.39 -16.69 7.33
C LYS A 343 -15.95 -18.02 6.70
N ASN A 344 -16.49 -18.38 5.55
CA ASN A 344 -16.35 -19.72 4.98
C ASN A 344 -15.14 -19.85 4.04
N ILE A 345 -14.86 -18.80 3.25
CA ILE A 345 -13.79 -18.79 2.25
C ILE A 345 -12.50 -18.19 2.84
N GLU A 346 -12.61 -17.00 3.41
CA GLU A 346 -11.45 -16.26 3.94
C GLU A 346 -11.13 -16.62 5.40
N LYS A 347 -11.87 -17.59 5.99
CA LYS A 347 -11.69 -18.04 7.37
C LYS A 347 -11.71 -16.91 8.41
N GLY A 348 -12.47 -15.86 8.16
CA GLY A 348 -12.57 -14.68 9.00
C GLY A 348 -11.46 -13.64 8.78
N ARG A 349 -10.64 -13.78 7.75
CA ARG A 349 -9.52 -12.88 7.42
C ARG A 349 -9.95 -11.82 6.42
N GLY A 350 -10.82 -10.91 6.85
CA GLY A 350 -11.30 -9.83 5.99
C GLY A 350 -12.36 -8.98 6.65
N LEU A 351 -12.67 -7.88 6.00
CA LEU A 351 -13.78 -6.99 6.33
C LEU A 351 -14.69 -6.91 5.10
N ALA A 352 -16.00 -6.99 5.29
CA ALA A 352 -16.95 -6.84 4.18
C ALA A 352 -16.73 -5.48 3.50
N ALA A 353 -16.59 -5.48 2.17
CA ALA A 353 -16.47 -4.27 1.38
C ALA A 353 -17.69 -4.12 0.47
N THR A 354 -18.32 -2.96 0.51
CA THR A 354 -19.46 -2.59 -0.33
C THR A 354 -19.20 -1.31 -1.15
N SER A 355 -18.00 -0.76 -0.99
CA SER A 355 -17.50 0.39 -1.75
C SER A 355 -16.00 0.26 -2.00
N LEU A 356 -15.43 1.21 -2.74
CA LEU A 356 -14.06 1.16 -3.23
C LEU A 356 -13.03 1.46 -2.12
N ILE A 357 -13.27 2.51 -1.33
CA ILE A 357 -12.29 3.01 -0.37
C ILE A 357 -12.26 2.13 0.88
N PRO A 358 -11.10 1.53 1.24
CA PRO A 358 -10.98 0.65 2.40
C PRO A 358 -11.00 1.39 3.73
N LYS A 359 -11.44 0.68 4.77
CA LYS A 359 -11.30 1.15 6.15
C LYS A 359 -9.83 1.36 6.50
N GLY A 360 -9.50 2.52 7.04
CA GLY A 360 -8.13 2.97 7.31
C GLY A 360 -7.73 4.18 6.47
N MET A 361 -8.37 4.38 5.32
CA MET A 361 -8.21 5.60 4.53
C MET A 361 -8.89 6.80 5.20
N ARG A 362 -8.34 8.00 4.99
CA ARG A 362 -8.85 9.25 5.56
C ARG A 362 -10.32 9.53 5.20
N ASN A 363 -10.73 9.23 4.01
CA ASN A 363 -12.07 9.50 3.46
C ASN A 363 -12.96 8.25 3.37
N TYR A 364 -12.66 7.19 4.11
CA TYR A 364 -13.52 6.01 4.21
C TYR A 364 -14.93 6.37 4.69
N ARG A 365 -15.94 5.99 3.90
CA ARG A 365 -17.37 6.28 4.13
C ARG A 365 -18.20 5.01 3.98
N PRO A 366 -18.44 4.27 5.06
CA PRO A 366 -19.17 2.99 5.00
C PRO A 366 -20.64 3.17 4.56
N ASP A 367 -21.23 4.35 4.76
CA ASP A 367 -22.60 4.68 4.35
C ASP A 367 -22.76 4.69 2.82
N LEU A 368 -21.74 5.04 2.06
CA LEU A 368 -21.77 5.08 0.60
C LEU A 368 -21.95 3.68 -0.02
N GLY A 369 -21.49 2.64 0.66
CA GLY A 369 -21.63 1.25 0.21
C GLY A 369 -23.02 0.65 0.34
N THR A 370 -23.97 1.35 0.99
CA THR A 370 -25.33 0.85 1.26
C THR A 370 -26.06 0.28 0.04
N PRO A 371 -25.97 0.86 -1.18
CA PRO A 371 -26.62 0.29 -2.36
C PRO A 371 -26.18 -1.14 -2.69
N GLN A 372 -24.93 -1.51 -2.40
CA GLN A 372 -24.39 -2.84 -2.65
C GLN A 372 -24.45 -3.78 -1.43
N ALA A 373 -25.00 -3.34 -0.31
CA ALA A 373 -25.12 -4.17 0.89
C ALA A 373 -25.98 -5.42 0.64
N PHE A 374 -25.60 -6.52 1.29
CA PHE A 374 -26.33 -7.78 1.18
C PHE A 374 -27.75 -7.66 1.71
N ASN A 375 -28.72 -7.98 0.86
CA ASN A 375 -30.12 -8.21 1.22
C ASN A 375 -30.82 -8.97 0.10
N ALA A 376 -31.07 -10.26 0.30
CA ALA A 376 -31.66 -11.13 -0.71
C ALA A 376 -33.08 -10.69 -1.14
N ALA A 377 -33.90 -10.12 -0.22
CA ALA A 377 -35.21 -9.59 -0.56
C ALA A 377 -35.11 -8.34 -1.45
N THR A 378 -34.24 -7.41 -1.10
CA THR A 378 -33.96 -6.21 -1.89
C THR A 378 -33.38 -6.59 -3.27
N ALA A 379 -32.49 -7.58 -3.34
CA ALA A 379 -31.92 -8.06 -4.60
C ALA A 379 -33.02 -8.52 -5.59
N LYS A 380 -33.98 -9.29 -5.12
CA LYS A 380 -35.14 -9.73 -5.92
C LYS A 380 -36.04 -8.55 -6.34
N GLN A 381 -36.26 -7.59 -5.45
CA GLN A 381 -37.05 -6.39 -5.77
C GLN A 381 -36.33 -5.51 -6.82
N THR A 382 -35.01 -5.34 -6.67
CA THR A 382 -34.18 -4.60 -7.62
C THR A 382 -34.25 -5.24 -9.01
N LEU A 383 -34.13 -6.57 -9.09
CA LEU A 383 -34.23 -7.31 -10.33
C LEU A 383 -35.64 -7.16 -10.96
N ALA A 384 -36.71 -7.29 -10.15
CA ALA A 384 -38.08 -7.09 -10.62
C ALA A 384 -38.31 -5.65 -11.13
N SER A 385 -37.71 -4.64 -10.47
CA SER A 385 -37.80 -3.23 -10.91
C SER A 385 -37.04 -2.96 -12.22
N ALA A 386 -36.14 -3.85 -12.61
CA ALA A 386 -35.47 -3.83 -13.91
C ALA A 386 -36.32 -4.47 -15.03
N GLY A 387 -37.48 -5.05 -14.70
CA GLY A 387 -38.30 -5.82 -15.65
C GLY A 387 -37.68 -7.17 -16.02
N VAL A 388 -36.74 -7.68 -15.23
CA VAL A 388 -35.98 -8.91 -15.52
C VAL A 388 -36.41 -10.01 -14.54
N SER A 389 -36.75 -11.19 -15.08
CA SER A 389 -37.04 -12.37 -14.23
C SER A 389 -35.73 -13.14 -13.95
N ALA A 390 -35.64 -13.76 -12.78
CA ALA A 390 -34.48 -14.59 -12.43
C ALA A 390 -34.25 -15.72 -13.47
N SER A 391 -35.32 -16.32 -13.98
CA SER A 391 -35.24 -17.40 -14.97
C SER A 391 -34.65 -16.94 -16.31
N SER A 392 -34.84 -15.67 -16.70
CA SER A 392 -34.23 -15.12 -17.93
C SER A 392 -32.73 -14.90 -17.82
N LEU A 393 -32.18 -14.96 -16.63
CA LEU A 393 -30.75 -14.83 -16.33
C LEU A 393 -30.04 -16.18 -16.21
N ASN A 394 -30.78 -17.30 -16.26
CA ASN A 394 -30.17 -18.62 -16.23
C ASN A 394 -29.21 -18.81 -17.41
N GLY A 395 -28.01 -19.29 -17.11
CA GLY A 395 -26.98 -19.50 -18.14
C GLY A 395 -26.01 -18.33 -18.31
N VAL A 396 -26.15 -17.23 -17.55
CA VAL A 396 -25.09 -16.20 -17.49
C VAL A 396 -23.77 -16.82 -17.02
N LYS A 397 -22.65 -16.39 -17.63
CA LYS A 397 -21.36 -17.04 -17.46
C LYS A 397 -20.45 -16.25 -16.52
N PHE A 398 -19.95 -16.93 -15.50
CA PHE A 398 -18.91 -16.43 -14.60
C PHE A 398 -17.55 -16.95 -15.03
N ILE A 399 -16.68 -16.07 -15.54
CA ILE A 399 -15.31 -16.42 -15.94
C ILE A 399 -14.39 -16.49 -14.73
N TYR A 400 -13.53 -17.51 -14.65
CA TYR A 400 -12.55 -17.63 -13.58
C TYR A 400 -11.31 -18.44 -14.02
N ASN A 401 -10.21 -18.30 -13.27
CA ASN A 401 -9.00 -19.11 -13.48
C ASN A 401 -9.19 -20.52 -12.87
N ALA A 402 -9.43 -21.51 -13.73
CA ALA A 402 -9.67 -22.89 -13.30
C ALA A 402 -8.41 -23.60 -12.77
N ASN A 403 -7.21 -23.08 -13.07
CA ASN A 403 -5.95 -23.64 -12.59
C ASN A 403 -5.62 -23.22 -11.15
N SER A 404 -6.42 -22.31 -10.55
CA SER A 404 -6.29 -21.90 -9.17
C SER A 404 -7.42 -22.48 -8.31
N PRO A 405 -7.13 -23.38 -7.37
CA PRO A 405 -8.14 -23.96 -6.47
C PRO A 405 -8.91 -22.91 -5.68
N SER A 406 -8.24 -21.83 -5.25
CA SER A 406 -8.87 -20.75 -4.49
C SER A 406 -9.88 -19.97 -5.33
N THR A 407 -9.56 -19.59 -6.57
CA THR A 407 -10.51 -18.88 -7.44
C THR A 407 -11.68 -19.76 -7.83
N LYS A 408 -11.48 -21.09 -7.98
CA LYS A 408 -12.56 -22.04 -8.20
C LYS A 408 -13.51 -22.09 -7.00
N GLN A 409 -12.97 -22.18 -5.78
CA GLN A 409 -13.78 -22.19 -4.56
C GLN A 409 -14.60 -20.90 -4.41
N VAL A 410 -14.04 -19.75 -4.74
CA VAL A 410 -14.77 -18.47 -4.78
C VAL A 410 -15.89 -18.50 -5.82
N ALA A 411 -15.60 -18.98 -7.03
CA ALA A 411 -16.60 -19.07 -8.12
C ALA A 411 -17.78 -19.98 -7.73
N GLU A 412 -17.51 -21.15 -7.15
CA GLU A 412 -18.52 -22.08 -6.66
C GLU A 412 -19.36 -21.48 -5.52
N PHE A 413 -18.74 -20.75 -4.61
CA PHE A 413 -19.43 -20.05 -3.54
C PHE A 413 -20.38 -18.98 -4.11
N LEU A 414 -19.94 -18.14 -5.03
CA LEU A 414 -20.75 -17.11 -5.67
C LEU A 414 -21.91 -17.72 -6.46
N GLN A 415 -21.67 -18.79 -7.22
CA GLN A 415 -22.71 -19.53 -7.93
C GLN A 415 -23.84 -19.99 -6.98
N ALA A 416 -23.47 -20.59 -5.83
CA ALA A 416 -24.41 -21.04 -4.84
C ALA A 416 -25.22 -19.88 -4.21
N GLN A 417 -24.57 -18.72 -3.95
CA GLN A 417 -25.22 -17.52 -3.45
C GLN A 417 -26.27 -16.97 -4.43
N PHE A 418 -25.93 -16.86 -5.73
CA PHE A 418 -26.86 -16.39 -6.76
C PHE A 418 -28.05 -17.33 -6.93
N LYS A 419 -27.81 -18.64 -6.86
CA LYS A 419 -28.90 -19.62 -6.89
C LYS A 419 -29.82 -19.46 -5.69
N THR A 420 -29.28 -19.38 -4.47
CA THR A 420 -30.05 -19.32 -3.23
C THR A 420 -30.80 -17.99 -3.09
N ASN A 421 -30.11 -16.87 -3.32
CA ASN A 421 -30.60 -15.54 -2.97
C ASN A 421 -31.35 -14.85 -4.11
N LEU A 422 -31.01 -15.14 -5.39
CA LEU A 422 -31.68 -14.59 -6.58
C LEU A 422 -32.52 -15.60 -7.35
N GLY A 423 -32.23 -16.89 -7.23
CA GLY A 423 -32.83 -17.94 -8.04
C GLY A 423 -32.24 -18.06 -9.45
N VAL A 424 -31.02 -17.57 -9.65
CA VAL A 424 -30.30 -17.55 -10.94
C VAL A 424 -29.30 -18.70 -11.00
N ASP A 425 -29.36 -19.50 -12.07
CA ASP A 425 -28.40 -20.54 -12.38
C ASP A 425 -27.25 -19.97 -13.21
N VAL A 426 -26.12 -19.72 -12.56
CA VAL A 426 -24.88 -19.20 -13.18
C VAL A 426 -24.06 -20.37 -13.71
N ILE A 427 -23.48 -20.25 -14.92
CA ILE A 427 -22.53 -21.21 -15.49
C ILE A 427 -21.11 -20.76 -15.13
N LEU A 428 -20.32 -21.67 -14.56
CA LEU A 428 -18.91 -21.44 -14.27
C LEU A 428 -18.09 -21.70 -15.54
N ASP A 429 -17.51 -20.64 -16.11
CA ASP A 429 -16.72 -20.65 -17.35
C ASP A 429 -15.21 -20.58 -16.98
N GLY A 430 -14.69 -21.75 -16.56
CA GLY A 430 -13.30 -21.88 -16.11
C GLY A 430 -12.32 -22.03 -17.26
N THR A 431 -11.21 -21.27 -17.23
CA THR A 431 -10.11 -21.35 -18.20
C THR A 431 -8.78 -21.03 -17.52
N ASP A 432 -7.67 -20.98 -18.27
CA ASP A 432 -6.36 -20.60 -17.72
C ASP A 432 -6.23 -19.08 -17.49
N SER A 433 -5.26 -18.67 -16.67
CA SER A 433 -5.11 -17.25 -16.26
C SER A 433 -4.80 -16.30 -17.43
N LYS A 434 -4.05 -16.75 -18.44
CA LYS A 434 -3.73 -15.91 -19.62
C LYS A 434 -4.98 -15.66 -20.45
N THR A 435 -5.80 -16.69 -20.62
CA THR A 435 -7.10 -16.59 -21.32
C THR A 435 -8.07 -15.69 -20.54
N VAL A 436 -8.16 -15.83 -19.21
CA VAL A 436 -8.95 -14.92 -18.36
C VAL A 436 -8.50 -13.47 -18.59
N SER A 437 -7.21 -13.18 -18.42
CA SER A 437 -6.66 -11.83 -18.61
C SER A 437 -6.93 -11.28 -20.01
N LYS A 438 -6.76 -12.09 -21.05
CA LYS A 438 -7.08 -11.69 -22.42
C LYS A 438 -8.56 -11.33 -22.57
N ARG A 439 -9.46 -12.21 -22.11
CA ARG A 439 -10.91 -12.00 -22.22
C ARG A 439 -11.40 -10.78 -21.45
N LEU A 440 -10.85 -10.51 -20.27
CA LEU A 440 -11.11 -9.27 -19.51
C LEU A 440 -10.73 -8.04 -20.34
N LYS A 441 -9.52 -7.99 -20.88
CA LYS A 441 -9.03 -6.86 -21.68
C LYS A 441 -9.80 -6.64 -22.97
N THR A 442 -10.27 -7.71 -23.61
CA THR A 442 -11.01 -7.63 -24.88
C THR A 442 -12.53 -7.53 -24.73
N GLY A 443 -13.05 -7.59 -23.50
CA GLY A 443 -14.48 -7.58 -23.23
C GLY A 443 -15.22 -8.85 -23.67
N ASP A 444 -14.53 -9.99 -23.83
CA ASP A 444 -15.14 -11.28 -24.19
C ASP A 444 -15.55 -12.07 -22.94
N TYR A 445 -16.35 -11.45 -22.08
CA TYR A 445 -16.91 -12.05 -20.89
C TYR A 445 -18.18 -11.30 -20.46
N GLN A 446 -19.01 -11.89 -19.59
CA GLN A 446 -20.17 -11.24 -19.01
C GLN A 446 -19.84 -10.69 -17.60
N PHE A 447 -19.43 -11.55 -16.69
CA PHE A 447 -18.93 -11.16 -15.38
C PHE A 447 -18.00 -12.26 -14.84
N GLY A 448 -17.23 -11.95 -13.81
CA GLY A 448 -16.33 -12.91 -13.19
C GLY A 448 -14.95 -12.34 -12.93
N ALA A 449 -14.01 -13.24 -12.75
CA ALA A 449 -12.68 -13.00 -12.23
C ALA A 449 -12.69 -12.33 -10.86
N LEU A 450 -11.56 -12.40 -10.20
CA LEU A 450 -11.29 -11.67 -8.96
C LEU A 450 -10.21 -10.65 -9.26
N SER A 451 -10.61 -9.39 -9.29
CA SER A 451 -9.71 -8.26 -9.36
C SER A 451 -9.61 -7.61 -7.99
N GLY A 452 -8.63 -6.76 -7.81
CA GLY A 452 -8.43 -6.04 -6.58
C GLY A 452 -7.40 -4.93 -6.77
N TRP A 453 -7.32 -4.07 -5.77
CA TRP A 453 -6.30 -3.03 -5.70
C TRP A 453 -5.73 -2.97 -4.29
N GLY A 454 -4.42 -2.92 -4.19
CA GLY A 454 -3.68 -2.58 -2.98
C GLY A 454 -3.11 -1.18 -3.14
N ALA A 455 -3.27 -0.35 -2.13
CA ALA A 455 -2.82 1.04 -2.20
C ALA A 455 -1.29 1.13 -2.34
N ASP A 456 -0.83 1.83 -3.36
CA ASP A 456 0.56 2.30 -3.45
C ASP A 456 0.83 3.39 -2.41
N TYR A 457 -0.21 4.22 -2.14
CA TYR A 457 -0.23 5.22 -1.07
C TYR A 457 -1.67 5.50 -0.61
N PRO A 458 -1.88 5.96 0.65
CA PRO A 458 -3.21 6.10 1.23
C PRO A 458 -3.89 7.42 0.82
N ASP A 459 -3.98 7.72 -0.48
CA ASP A 459 -4.78 8.82 -1.04
C ASP A 459 -5.83 8.27 -2.00
N SER A 460 -6.97 8.93 -2.07
CA SER A 460 -8.10 8.51 -2.90
C SER A 460 -7.79 8.49 -4.40
N GLN A 461 -6.86 9.32 -4.86
CA GLN A 461 -6.42 9.37 -6.25
C GLN A 461 -5.96 7.98 -6.72
N ASP A 462 -5.16 7.28 -5.93
CA ASP A 462 -4.63 5.94 -6.21
C ASP A 462 -5.74 4.89 -6.45
N TRP A 463 -6.95 5.15 -5.97
CA TRP A 463 -8.11 4.27 -6.06
C TRP A 463 -9.09 4.66 -7.15
N PHE A 464 -9.41 5.96 -7.26
CA PHE A 464 -10.46 6.40 -8.18
C PHE A 464 -10.01 6.42 -9.64
N ASP A 465 -8.72 6.62 -9.90
CA ASP A 465 -8.15 6.57 -11.26
C ASP A 465 -8.36 5.21 -11.94
N ILE A 466 -8.50 4.13 -11.16
CA ILE A 466 -8.74 2.78 -11.68
C ILE A 466 -9.97 2.75 -12.58
N PHE A 467 -11.06 3.42 -12.17
CA PHE A 467 -12.35 3.34 -12.84
C PHE A 467 -12.64 4.51 -13.80
N MET A 468 -11.66 5.39 -14.06
CA MET A 468 -11.81 6.43 -15.07
C MET A 468 -12.00 5.82 -16.47
N THR A 469 -12.79 6.49 -17.29
CA THR A 469 -13.02 6.08 -18.68
C THR A 469 -11.69 5.93 -19.41
N GLY A 470 -11.45 4.73 -19.94
CA GLY A 470 -10.24 4.41 -20.69
C GLY A 470 -9.04 3.98 -19.82
N SER A 471 -9.19 3.89 -18.49
CA SER A 471 -8.15 3.36 -17.61
C SER A 471 -7.78 1.92 -18.01
N GLY A 472 -6.48 1.63 -18.09
CA GLY A 472 -5.96 0.29 -18.39
C GLY A 472 -6.16 -0.73 -17.26
N ASN A 473 -6.51 -0.26 -16.06
CA ASN A 473 -6.75 -1.06 -14.86
C ASN A 473 -8.24 -1.40 -14.67
N GLN A 474 -9.13 -0.88 -15.51
CA GLN A 474 -10.56 -1.15 -15.50
C GLN A 474 -10.92 -2.23 -16.52
N PHE A 475 -11.55 -3.31 -16.09
CA PHE A 475 -12.02 -4.38 -16.97
C PHE A 475 -13.54 -4.37 -17.19
N SER A 476 -14.28 -3.57 -16.44
CA SER A 476 -15.75 -3.45 -16.58
C SER A 476 -16.20 -2.79 -17.89
N HIS A 477 -15.31 -2.12 -18.60
CA HIS A 477 -15.58 -1.28 -19.78
C HIS A 477 -16.64 -0.19 -19.51
N TRP A 478 -16.70 0.26 -18.25
CA TRP A 478 -17.61 1.29 -17.81
C TRP A 478 -17.09 2.68 -18.17
N SER A 479 -18.02 3.58 -18.49
CA SER A 479 -17.74 4.98 -18.77
C SER A 479 -18.84 5.84 -18.18
N ASN A 480 -18.46 6.85 -17.38
CA ASN A 480 -19.41 7.75 -16.76
C ASN A 480 -18.79 9.13 -16.56
N SER A 481 -19.29 10.13 -17.28
CA SER A 481 -18.74 11.50 -17.24
C SER A 481 -18.92 12.20 -15.88
N THR A 482 -19.95 11.83 -15.09
CA THR A 482 -20.10 12.35 -13.72
C THR A 482 -18.97 11.86 -12.84
N TYR A 483 -18.64 10.58 -12.96
CA TYR A 483 -17.51 9.97 -12.25
C TYR A 483 -16.18 10.62 -12.69
N ASP A 484 -15.90 10.65 -13.98
CA ASP A 484 -14.64 11.18 -14.53
C ASP A 484 -14.41 12.64 -14.13
N ASN A 485 -15.46 13.46 -14.20
CA ASN A 485 -15.38 14.87 -13.78
C ASN A 485 -15.13 15.00 -12.27
N ALA A 486 -15.76 14.16 -11.46
CA ALA A 486 -15.58 14.18 -10.02
C ALA A 486 -14.15 13.72 -9.63
N VAL A 487 -13.63 12.68 -10.25
CA VAL A 487 -12.24 12.23 -10.05
C VAL A 487 -11.26 13.35 -10.45
N THR A 488 -11.40 13.90 -11.66
CA THR A 488 -10.55 14.99 -12.14
C THR A 488 -10.56 16.20 -11.17
N ALA A 489 -11.73 16.55 -10.62
CA ALA A 489 -11.84 17.62 -9.63
C ALA A 489 -11.15 17.27 -8.30
N GLY A 490 -11.19 16.00 -7.89
CA GLY A 490 -10.48 15.51 -6.71
C GLY A 490 -8.96 15.53 -6.89
N ASP A 491 -8.48 15.10 -8.05
CA ASP A 491 -7.05 14.99 -8.37
C ASP A 491 -6.39 16.38 -8.48
N SER A 492 -7.04 17.30 -9.18
CA SER A 492 -6.51 18.65 -9.42
C SER A 492 -6.68 19.60 -8.22
N GLY A 493 -7.34 19.17 -7.15
CA GLY A 493 -7.53 20.00 -5.95
C GLY A 493 -6.30 20.01 -5.04
N SER A 494 -6.03 21.16 -4.40
CA SER A 494 -5.07 21.27 -3.28
C SER A 494 -5.75 21.27 -1.90
N ASP A 495 -7.04 21.58 -1.85
CA ASP A 495 -7.86 21.61 -0.63
C ASP A 495 -8.45 20.23 -0.35
N ASN A 496 -8.05 19.62 0.76
CA ASN A 496 -8.48 18.28 1.13
C ASN A 496 -10.00 18.11 1.25
N ALA A 497 -10.72 19.12 1.78
CA ALA A 497 -12.18 19.03 1.95
C ALA A 497 -12.90 19.04 0.60
N LYS A 498 -12.43 19.86 -0.35
CA LYS A 498 -12.97 19.88 -1.71
C LYS A 498 -12.66 18.59 -2.47
N ARG A 499 -11.44 18.07 -2.31
CA ARG A 499 -11.05 16.78 -2.88
C ARG A 499 -11.95 15.66 -2.35
N ASP A 500 -12.16 15.61 -1.02
CA ASP A 500 -13.01 14.59 -0.41
C ASP A 500 -14.46 14.66 -0.89
N ALA A 501 -15.03 15.85 -1.04
CA ALA A 501 -16.38 16.02 -1.57
C ALA A 501 -16.49 15.55 -3.04
N ALA A 502 -15.48 15.81 -3.85
CA ALA A 502 -15.41 15.36 -5.23
C ALA A 502 -15.32 13.82 -5.30
N TYR A 503 -14.41 13.21 -4.56
CA TYR A 503 -14.29 11.74 -4.49
C TYR A 503 -15.52 11.06 -3.89
N GLN A 504 -16.22 11.71 -2.94
CA GLN A 504 -17.51 11.21 -2.45
C GLN A 504 -18.54 11.11 -3.57
N THR A 505 -18.59 12.09 -4.47
CA THR A 505 -19.46 12.05 -5.66
C THR A 505 -19.07 10.91 -6.61
N ALA A 506 -17.77 10.71 -6.83
CA ALA A 506 -17.25 9.60 -7.63
C ALA A 506 -17.63 8.25 -7.02
N GLU A 507 -17.40 8.05 -5.72
CA GLU A 507 -17.70 6.80 -5.03
C GLU A 507 -19.21 6.49 -5.04
N GLN A 508 -20.06 7.48 -4.77
CA GLN A 508 -21.51 7.31 -4.83
C GLN A 508 -21.97 6.89 -6.23
N THR A 509 -21.40 7.48 -7.29
CA THR A 509 -21.70 7.12 -8.68
C THR A 509 -21.27 5.68 -8.97
N LEU A 510 -20.04 5.31 -8.61
CA LEU A 510 -19.49 3.97 -8.80
C LEU A 510 -20.31 2.89 -8.11
N VAL A 511 -20.66 3.11 -6.84
CA VAL A 511 -21.44 2.14 -6.04
C VAL A 511 -22.85 1.98 -6.57
N THR A 512 -23.49 3.06 -7.01
CA THR A 512 -24.87 3.04 -7.53
C THR A 512 -24.96 2.39 -8.90
N GLU A 513 -23.98 2.68 -9.79
CA GLU A 513 -23.90 2.09 -11.13
C GLU A 513 -23.42 0.64 -11.12
N ALA A 514 -22.73 0.23 -10.06
CA ALA A 514 -22.21 -1.11 -9.79
C ALA A 514 -21.47 -1.74 -11.00
N PRO A 515 -20.47 -1.08 -11.60
CA PRO A 515 -19.67 -1.71 -12.66
C PRO A 515 -18.82 -2.86 -12.14
N VAL A 516 -18.69 -2.97 -10.82
CA VAL A 516 -18.06 -4.09 -10.11
C VAL A 516 -18.91 -4.47 -8.89
N MET A 517 -18.79 -5.72 -8.46
CA MET A 517 -19.32 -6.21 -7.20
C MET A 517 -18.21 -6.28 -6.18
N PHE A 518 -18.16 -5.34 -5.23
CA PHE A 518 -17.20 -5.36 -4.14
C PHE A 518 -17.38 -6.58 -3.25
N LEU A 519 -16.28 -7.18 -2.83
CA LEU A 519 -16.28 -8.40 -2.02
C LEU A 519 -15.85 -8.13 -0.58
N TYR A 520 -14.54 -7.87 -0.40
CA TYR A 520 -13.97 -7.67 0.91
C TYR A 520 -12.68 -6.86 0.86
N GLN A 521 -12.34 -6.26 2.00
CA GLN A 521 -11.02 -5.70 2.29
C GLN A 521 -10.17 -6.77 2.98
N ARG A 522 -8.94 -6.98 2.52
CA ARG A 522 -8.00 -7.93 3.12
C ARG A 522 -7.58 -7.51 4.53
N THR A 523 -7.38 -8.46 5.41
CA THR A 523 -6.63 -8.30 6.65
C THR A 523 -5.35 -9.13 6.58
N THR A 524 -4.23 -8.50 6.87
CA THR A 524 -2.92 -9.18 6.97
C THR A 524 -2.81 -9.83 8.34
N TRP A 525 -2.40 -11.10 8.37
CA TRP A 525 -2.22 -11.90 9.58
C TRP A 525 -0.77 -12.33 9.66
N ILE A 526 -0.03 -11.81 10.64
CA ILE A 526 1.40 -12.09 10.83
C ILE A 526 1.62 -12.55 12.26
N LEU A 527 2.34 -13.65 12.42
CA LEU A 527 2.90 -14.06 13.71
C LEU A 527 4.22 -13.34 13.93
N VAL A 528 4.40 -12.83 15.15
CA VAL A 528 5.59 -12.08 15.57
C VAL A 528 6.12 -12.71 16.85
N LYS A 529 7.41 -13.05 16.89
CA LYS A 529 8.03 -13.54 18.11
C LYS A 529 7.94 -12.54 19.25
N PRO A 530 7.62 -12.97 20.49
CA PRO A 530 7.37 -12.06 21.61
C PRO A 530 8.54 -11.17 22.00
N TYR A 531 9.76 -11.55 21.61
CA TYR A 531 10.96 -10.75 21.84
C TYR A 531 11.17 -9.63 20.83
N VAL A 532 10.46 -9.60 19.70
CA VAL A 532 10.48 -8.48 18.77
C VAL A 532 9.59 -7.37 19.32
N LYS A 533 10.19 -6.22 19.60
CA LYS A 533 9.53 -5.06 20.24
C LYS A 533 9.59 -3.83 19.35
N GLY A 534 8.74 -2.86 19.64
CA GLY A 534 8.76 -1.56 19.00
C GLY A 534 8.21 -1.52 17.57
N ILE A 535 7.50 -2.55 17.13
CA ILE A 535 6.87 -2.56 15.81
C ILE A 535 5.81 -1.44 15.76
N ILE A 536 5.89 -0.63 14.73
CA ILE A 536 4.86 0.35 14.36
C ILE A 536 4.25 -0.15 13.07
N THR A 537 3.03 -0.66 13.16
CA THR A 537 2.31 -1.18 11.99
C THR A 537 1.66 -0.07 11.20
N THR A 538 1.67 -0.20 9.88
CA THR A 538 0.89 0.62 8.97
C THR A 538 -0.06 -0.23 8.13
N PRO A 539 -1.14 0.33 7.59
CA PRO A 539 -2.01 -0.42 6.67
C PRO A 539 -1.34 -0.83 5.35
N ASN A 540 -0.15 -0.28 5.08
CA ASN A 540 0.67 -0.59 3.91
C ASN A 540 1.78 -1.62 4.20
N ASP A 541 1.92 -2.11 5.45
CA ASP A 541 2.84 -3.19 5.77
C ASP A 541 2.33 -4.48 5.11
N ASP A 542 3.09 -5.04 4.19
CA ASP A 542 2.65 -6.21 3.42
C ASP A 542 3.57 -7.42 3.56
N GLN A 543 4.89 -7.25 3.40
CA GLN A 543 5.85 -8.34 3.49
C GLN A 543 6.16 -8.69 4.96
N TRP A 544 6.46 -7.70 5.78
CA TRP A 544 6.66 -7.83 7.22
C TRP A 544 6.31 -6.54 7.96
N LEU A 545 5.97 -6.64 9.24
CA LEU A 545 5.46 -5.52 10.01
C LEU A 545 6.56 -4.56 10.45
N GLY A 546 6.34 -3.25 10.23
CA GLY A 546 7.20 -2.17 10.72
C GLY A 546 8.37 -1.82 9.80
N ASP A 547 8.37 -2.27 8.55
CA ASP A 547 9.39 -1.93 7.55
C ASP A 547 9.46 -0.42 7.24
N PHE A 548 8.36 0.31 7.43
CA PHE A 548 8.34 1.78 7.36
C PHE A 548 9.03 2.48 8.54
N PHE A 549 9.19 1.80 9.68
CA PHE A 549 9.70 2.39 10.93
C PHE A 549 10.74 1.49 11.62
N THR A 550 11.60 0.88 10.84
CA THR A 550 12.61 -0.12 11.27
C THR A 550 13.51 0.38 12.40
N TYR A 551 13.78 1.68 12.45
CA TYR A 551 14.57 2.30 13.53
C TYR A 551 13.97 2.11 14.93
N ASN A 552 12.68 1.77 15.02
CA ASN A 552 11.98 1.58 16.28
C ASN A 552 12.00 0.11 16.75
N ILE A 553 12.35 -0.82 15.86
CA ILE A 553 12.36 -2.26 16.17
C ILE A 553 13.57 -2.60 17.05
N GLN A 554 13.34 -3.44 18.06
CA GLN A 554 14.33 -3.91 19.02
C GLN A 554 14.12 -5.39 19.32
N ILE A 555 15.19 -6.09 19.62
CA ILE A 555 15.14 -7.50 20.06
C ILE A 555 15.36 -7.52 21.57
N ALA A 556 14.31 -7.93 22.31
CA ALA A 556 14.39 -8.13 23.75
C ALA A 556 15.17 -9.42 24.09
N GLN A 557 15.71 -9.51 25.29
CA GLN A 557 16.35 -10.72 25.79
C GLN A 557 15.32 -11.87 25.84
N HIS A 558 15.69 -13.04 25.34
CA HIS A 558 14.84 -14.25 25.24
C HIS A 558 15.67 -15.51 25.39
#